data_7f3d5b070ff37a664a765df0092b1abc
#
_entry.id   7f3d5b070ff37a664a765df0092b1abc
#
_cell.length_a   1.000
_cell.length_b   1.000
_cell.length_c   1.000
_cell.angle_alpha   90.00
_cell.angle_beta   90.00
_cell.angle_gamma   90.00
#
_symmetry.space_group_name_H-M   'P 1'
#
loop_
_entity.id
_entity.type
_entity.pdbx_description
1 polymer ?
#
loop_
_entity_poly.entity_id
_entity_poly.type
_entity_poly.pdbx_seq_one_letter_code
_entity_poly.pdbx_strand_id
1 'polypeptide(L)'
;MISRREWLGRSLGAGATLALTPELLRALQALRQPSGKLIQRAIPSSGEMLPAVGLSFSNHPGCADHAALTEVLKTFADSGGRVYDVMHVNPASEQFHITAANELGIQNKLFWSTRGTPGNAAPEAGLVKPHIDSLLTRLKVPRIDLVMLPVAADAATIAALKDEKKAGRVRYIGVQTISVSFQATQLLGVMRNEPIDFIGVDYDVSNRFVEDTILPLAQERKIGVMVFFPFNNASGLSCTGGTSLFTRVANKPVPEWAAEFDAKTWSQFFTKYVVSHPAVTVVRTGTTKVAHMVDNIGGGIGRLPNEATRKRMAELIDSLPKPAGRAGGPPPQAPQGPAVVLSAAILDRYVGEYKAASGFTATFRRDGATLFVKPGTNPEAPLTARSETRFSDPRGPVFEFQLDGQGKVTGAVLEQGTQRIQLERK
;
A
#
# COMPACT_ATOMS: atom_id res chain seq x y z
N MET A 1 -13.19 -36.38 46.53
CA MET A 1 -12.51 -35.58 45.52
C MET A 1 -13.23 -35.83 44.19
N ILE A 2 -13.96 -34.83 43.72
CA ILE A 2 -14.69 -34.92 42.44
C ILE A 2 -13.69 -34.73 41.31
N SER A 3 -13.70 -35.62 40.32
CA SER A 3 -12.78 -35.56 39.20
C SER A 3 -13.08 -34.37 38.26
N ARG A 4 -12.05 -33.87 37.56
CA ARG A 4 -12.20 -32.77 36.58
C ARG A 4 -13.28 -33.05 35.52
N ARG A 5 -13.51 -34.32 35.21
CA ARG A 5 -14.54 -34.77 34.25
C ARG A 5 -15.97 -34.67 34.83
N GLU A 6 -16.16 -34.94 36.09
CA GLU A 6 -17.48 -34.83 36.78
C GLU A 6 -17.86 -33.38 37.03
N TRP A 7 -16.87 -32.47 37.23
CA TRP A 7 -17.12 -31.04 37.35
C TRP A 7 -17.55 -30.41 36.01
N LEU A 8 -16.95 -30.82 34.89
CA LEU A 8 -17.35 -30.38 33.55
C LEU A 8 -18.70 -30.95 33.11
N GLY A 9 -19.09 -32.16 33.56
CA GLY A 9 -20.41 -32.74 33.25
C GLY A 9 -21.58 -32.13 33.99
N ARG A 10 -21.34 -31.50 35.13
CA ARG A 10 -22.40 -30.83 35.93
C ARG A 10 -22.63 -29.37 35.56
N SER A 11 -21.69 -28.73 34.84
CA SER A 11 -21.83 -27.36 34.34
C SER A 11 -22.55 -27.27 32.97
N LEU A 12 -22.89 -28.41 32.34
CA LEU A 12 -23.63 -28.44 31.07
C LEU A 12 -25.14 -28.62 31.22
N GLY A 13 -25.67 -28.60 32.45
CA GLY A 13 -27.10 -28.85 32.74
C GLY A 13 -27.96 -27.60 33.04
N ALA A 14 -27.41 -26.41 33.00
CA ALA A 14 -28.17 -25.17 33.09
C ALA A 14 -27.87 -24.33 31.82
N GLY A 15 -28.64 -24.55 30.80
CA GLY A 15 -28.64 -23.76 29.55
C GLY A 15 -29.21 -22.35 29.82
N ALA A 16 -28.53 -21.56 30.64
CA ALA A 16 -28.62 -20.11 30.57
C ALA A 16 -27.72 -19.65 29.43
N THR A 17 -28.22 -19.65 28.21
CA THR A 17 -27.75 -18.71 27.20
C THR A 17 -27.92 -17.32 27.82
N LEU A 18 -26.82 -16.80 28.39
CA LEU A 18 -26.72 -15.37 28.69
C LEU A 18 -26.83 -14.69 27.32
N ALA A 19 -28.06 -14.41 26.89
CA ALA A 19 -28.31 -13.51 25.80
C ALA A 19 -27.75 -12.16 26.28
N LEU A 20 -26.56 -11.82 25.78
CA LEU A 20 -25.96 -10.51 26.02
C LEU A 20 -26.97 -9.49 25.52
N THR A 21 -27.54 -8.71 26.44
CA THR A 21 -28.45 -7.64 26.03
C THR A 21 -27.71 -6.67 25.12
N PRO A 22 -28.41 -5.97 24.21
CA PRO A 22 -27.77 -4.96 23.36
C PRO A 22 -26.95 -3.92 24.15
N GLU A 23 -27.40 -3.60 25.39
CA GLU A 23 -26.71 -2.70 26.31
C GLU A 23 -25.40 -3.31 26.84
N LEU A 24 -25.40 -4.58 27.20
CA LEU A 24 -24.20 -5.28 27.67
C LEU A 24 -23.19 -5.47 26.52
N LEU A 25 -23.67 -5.75 25.30
CA LEU A 25 -22.84 -5.79 24.10
C LEU A 25 -22.23 -4.42 23.80
N ARG A 26 -23.00 -3.33 23.90
CA ARG A 26 -22.48 -1.95 23.76
C ARG A 26 -21.47 -1.61 24.86
N ALA A 27 -21.74 -1.98 26.11
CA ALA A 27 -20.80 -1.77 27.20
C ALA A 27 -19.49 -2.55 27.02
N LEU A 28 -19.56 -3.80 26.58
CA LEU A 28 -18.39 -4.61 26.26
C LEU A 28 -17.63 -4.06 25.03
N GLN A 29 -18.33 -3.51 24.05
CA GLN A 29 -17.71 -2.82 22.91
C GLN A 29 -17.04 -1.51 23.37
N ALA A 30 -17.69 -0.73 24.25
CA ALA A 30 -17.11 0.49 24.80
C ALA A 30 -15.87 0.22 25.66
N LEU A 31 -15.84 -0.88 26.42
CA LEU A 31 -14.65 -1.32 27.16
C LEU A 31 -13.51 -1.78 26.27
N ARG A 32 -13.78 -2.15 25.03
CA ARG A 32 -12.77 -2.53 24.03
C ARG A 32 -12.25 -1.35 23.22
N GLN A 33 -12.95 -0.20 23.25
CA GLN A 33 -12.46 0.98 22.54
C GLN A 33 -11.22 1.54 23.24
N PRO A 34 -10.17 1.90 22.49
CA PRO A 34 -9.02 2.56 23.07
C PRO A 34 -9.46 3.87 23.74
N SER A 35 -9.17 4.04 25.02
CA SER A 35 -9.43 5.29 25.71
C SER A 35 -8.40 6.34 25.31
N GLY A 36 -8.81 7.42 24.69
CA GLY A 36 -7.94 8.54 24.32
C GLY A 36 -8.33 9.16 22.96
N LYS A 37 -7.82 10.36 22.73
CA LYS A 37 -7.99 11.03 21.43
C LYS A 37 -6.91 10.58 20.46
N LEU A 38 -7.30 10.36 19.21
CA LEU A 38 -6.36 10.12 18.13
C LEU A 38 -5.37 11.28 17.99
N ILE A 39 -4.09 10.94 17.85
CA ILE A 39 -3.02 11.87 17.51
C ILE A 39 -3.40 12.58 16.22
N GLN A 40 -3.28 13.89 16.23
CA GLN A 40 -3.55 14.72 15.07
C GLN A 40 -2.23 15.16 14.43
N ARG A 41 -2.20 15.20 13.10
CA ARG A 41 -1.08 15.67 12.29
C ARG A 41 -1.56 16.72 11.30
N ALA A 42 -0.83 17.80 11.19
CA ALA A 42 -1.13 18.84 10.21
C ALA A 42 -0.80 18.36 8.80
N ILE A 43 -1.64 18.65 7.83
CA ILE A 43 -1.28 18.64 6.42
C ILE A 43 -0.28 19.80 6.22
N PRO A 44 0.98 19.55 5.81
CA PRO A 44 2.00 20.61 5.83
C PRO A 44 1.70 21.80 4.91
N SER A 45 0.97 21.59 3.80
CA SER A 45 0.62 22.64 2.85
C SER A 45 -0.50 23.58 3.32
N SER A 46 -1.37 23.14 4.25
CA SER A 46 -2.56 23.90 4.66
C SER A 46 -2.70 24.13 6.16
N GLY A 47 -2.05 23.32 6.99
CA GLY A 47 -2.22 23.31 8.44
C GLY A 47 -3.49 22.57 8.93
N GLU A 48 -4.32 22.03 8.03
CA GLU A 48 -5.48 21.25 8.43
C GLU A 48 -5.05 20.00 9.21
N MET A 49 -5.70 19.77 10.36
CA MET A 49 -5.38 18.63 11.24
C MET A 49 -6.13 17.39 10.84
N LEU A 50 -5.40 16.30 10.65
CA LEU A 50 -5.95 14.97 10.37
C LEU A 50 -5.57 13.97 11.46
N PRO A 51 -6.46 13.02 11.80
CA PRO A 51 -6.09 11.86 12.60
C PRO A 51 -4.94 11.11 11.93
N ALA A 52 -3.90 10.78 12.70
CA ALA A 52 -2.69 10.13 12.17
C ALA A 52 -2.92 8.69 11.68
N VAL A 53 -4.05 8.07 12.04
CA VAL A 53 -4.46 6.74 11.58
C VAL A 53 -5.64 6.88 10.63
N GLY A 54 -5.48 6.36 9.43
CA GLY A 54 -6.49 6.23 8.39
C GLY A 54 -6.89 4.77 8.16
N LEU A 55 -7.95 4.58 7.41
CA LEU A 55 -8.48 3.28 7.02
C LEU A 55 -8.43 3.12 5.51
N SER A 56 -8.07 1.94 5.07
CA SER A 56 -8.28 1.48 3.70
C SER A 56 -8.60 0.00 3.68
N PHE A 57 -9.37 -0.40 2.70
CA PHE A 57 -9.53 -1.82 2.38
C PHE A 57 -9.06 -2.10 0.97
N SER A 58 -8.37 -3.21 0.77
CA SER A 58 -8.39 -3.88 -0.52
C SER A 58 -9.54 -4.88 -0.48
N ASN A 59 -10.65 -4.54 -1.09
CA ASN A 59 -11.75 -5.49 -1.20
C ASN A 59 -11.43 -6.48 -2.32
N HIS A 60 -10.96 -7.65 -1.90
CA HIS A 60 -10.88 -8.80 -2.79
C HIS A 60 -12.16 -9.62 -2.63
N PRO A 61 -12.79 -10.08 -3.70
CA PRO A 61 -13.88 -11.04 -3.60
C PRO A 61 -13.48 -12.22 -2.69
N GLY A 62 -14.24 -12.47 -1.63
CA GLY A 62 -13.95 -13.51 -0.62
C GLY A 62 -13.19 -13.05 0.63
N CYS A 63 -12.83 -11.77 0.78
CA CYS A 63 -12.14 -11.27 1.98
C CYS A 63 -13.08 -10.95 3.15
N ALA A 64 -14.21 -10.37 2.88
CA ALA A 64 -15.30 -10.13 3.84
C ALA A 64 -16.60 -9.83 3.10
N ASP A 65 -17.71 -10.00 3.78
CA ASP A 65 -19.00 -9.54 3.30
C ASP A 65 -19.20 -8.03 3.56
N HIS A 66 -20.25 -7.48 2.97
CA HIS A 66 -20.59 -6.06 3.07
C HIS A 66 -20.85 -5.63 4.51
N ALA A 67 -21.57 -6.45 5.29
CA ALA A 67 -21.94 -6.11 6.66
C ALA A 67 -20.71 -6.01 7.57
N ALA A 68 -19.76 -6.97 7.45
CA ALA A 68 -18.54 -6.96 8.23
C ALA A 68 -17.67 -5.71 7.94
N LEU A 69 -17.56 -5.31 6.67
CA LEU A 69 -16.78 -4.12 6.30
C LEU A 69 -17.49 -2.82 6.69
N THR A 70 -18.82 -2.76 6.61
CA THR A 70 -19.62 -1.63 7.08
C THR A 70 -19.43 -1.43 8.59
N GLU A 71 -19.39 -2.52 9.37
CA GLU A 71 -19.16 -2.44 10.82
C GLU A 71 -17.72 -1.99 11.14
N VAL A 72 -16.72 -2.40 10.36
CA VAL A 72 -15.34 -1.90 10.50
C VAL A 72 -15.28 -0.40 10.21
N LEU A 73 -15.93 0.08 9.15
CA LEU A 73 -15.98 1.50 8.80
C LEU A 73 -16.71 2.32 9.86
N LYS A 74 -17.83 1.78 10.39
CA LYS A 74 -18.56 2.39 11.49
C LYS A 74 -17.67 2.52 12.74
N THR A 75 -17.00 1.43 13.13
CA THR A 75 -16.08 1.41 14.29
C THR A 75 -14.95 2.43 14.11
N PHE A 76 -14.39 2.55 12.92
CA PHE A 76 -13.38 3.54 12.59
C PHE A 76 -13.88 4.97 12.79
N ALA A 77 -15.05 5.29 12.23
CA ALA A 77 -15.63 6.62 12.35
C ALA A 77 -16.03 6.97 13.80
N ASP A 78 -16.64 6.04 14.52
CA ASP A 78 -17.03 6.19 15.92
C ASP A 78 -15.82 6.41 16.84
N SER A 79 -14.65 5.87 16.47
CA SER A 79 -13.38 6.07 17.17
C SER A 79 -12.68 7.39 16.81
N GLY A 80 -13.29 8.26 16.02
CA GLY A 80 -12.74 9.56 15.59
C GLY A 80 -11.84 9.47 14.35
N GLY A 81 -11.81 8.33 13.68
CA GLY A 81 -11.14 8.18 12.38
C GLY A 81 -11.86 8.98 11.30
N ARG A 82 -11.08 9.61 10.42
CA ARG A 82 -11.63 10.43 9.33
C ARG A 82 -11.04 10.08 7.97
N VAL A 83 -9.76 9.78 7.88
CA VAL A 83 -9.09 9.56 6.59
C VAL A 83 -9.46 8.18 6.06
N TYR A 84 -10.23 8.17 4.98
CA TYR A 84 -10.66 6.95 4.31
C TYR A 84 -10.10 6.91 2.91
N ASP A 85 -9.11 6.02 2.70
CA ASP A 85 -8.47 5.87 1.40
C ASP A 85 -9.12 4.74 0.61
N VAL A 86 -9.87 5.12 -0.41
CA VAL A 86 -10.53 4.17 -1.30
C VAL A 86 -9.54 3.75 -2.38
N MET A 87 -8.90 2.60 -2.15
CA MET A 87 -8.05 1.97 -3.13
C MET A 87 -8.94 1.11 -4.04
N HIS A 88 -9.12 1.54 -5.27
CA HIS A 88 -9.86 0.75 -6.23
C HIS A 88 -8.92 -0.21 -6.98
N VAL A 89 -9.10 -1.49 -6.72
CA VAL A 89 -8.54 -2.52 -7.57
C VAL A 89 -9.42 -2.73 -8.80
N ASN A 90 -10.73 -2.45 -8.64
CA ASN A 90 -11.72 -2.47 -9.70
C ASN A 90 -12.94 -1.60 -9.32
N PRO A 91 -13.82 -1.21 -10.28
CA PRO A 91 -14.98 -0.35 -10.02
C PRO A 91 -15.97 -0.91 -8.99
N ALA A 92 -16.12 -2.23 -8.90
CA ALA A 92 -17.03 -2.84 -7.93
C ALA A 92 -16.52 -2.70 -6.48
N SER A 93 -15.21 -2.82 -6.28
CA SER A 93 -14.56 -2.57 -4.99
C SER A 93 -14.76 -1.12 -4.54
N GLU A 94 -14.51 -0.15 -5.43
CA GLU A 94 -14.72 1.25 -5.15
C GLU A 94 -16.18 1.56 -4.78
N GLN A 95 -17.14 1.04 -5.55
CA GLN A 95 -18.57 1.24 -5.28
C GLN A 95 -18.97 0.67 -3.93
N PHE A 96 -18.42 -0.44 -3.53
CA PHE A 96 -18.67 -1.06 -2.24
C PHE A 96 -18.33 -0.11 -1.07
N HIS A 97 -17.14 0.52 -1.08
CA HIS A 97 -16.72 1.47 -0.06
C HIS A 97 -17.62 2.70 -0.01
N ILE A 98 -18.00 3.21 -1.18
CA ILE A 98 -18.90 4.35 -1.30
C ILE A 98 -20.28 4.02 -0.73
N THR A 99 -20.80 2.83 -1.05
CA THR A 99 -22.10 2.37 -0.58
C THR A 99 -22.13 2.27 0.94
N ALA A 100 -21.13 1.63 1.55
CA ALA A 100 -21.04 1.50 3.00
C ALA A 100 -21.03 2.86 3.74
N ALA A 101 -20.28 3.84 3.23
CA ALA A 101 -20.24 5.18 3.82
C ALA A 101 -21.58 5.93 3.67
N ASN A 102 -22.24 5.79 2.52
CA ASN A 102 -23.54 6.41 2.27
C ASN A 102 -24.65 5.79 3.14
N GLU A 103 -24.66 4.46 3.33
CA GLU A 103 -25.60 3.75 4.21
C GLU A 103 -25.45 4.17 5.67
N LEU A 104 -24.21 4.39 6.11
CA LEU A 104 -23.92 4.89 7.45
C LEU A 104 -24.21 6.40 7.62
N GLY A 105 -24.44 7.14 6.53
CA GLY A 105 -24.65 8.58 6.57
C GLY A 105 -23.42 9.38 7.03
N ILE A 106 -22.22 8.85 6.82
CA ILE A 106 -20.97 9.45 7.29
C ILE A 106 -20.11 10.04 6.16
N GLN A 107 -20.54 9.97 4.91
CA GLN A 107 -19.77 10.39 3.76
C GLN A 107 -19.23 11.84 3.86
N ASN A 108 -19.97 12.74 4.50
CA ASN A 108 -19.58 14.13 4.71
C ASN A 108 -18.68 14.34 5.94
N LYS A 109 -18.46 13.30 6.75
CA LYS A 109 -17.56 13.34 7.92
C LYS A 109 -16.17 12.77 7.61
N LEU A 110 -16.05 12.04 6.50
CA LEU A 110 -14.81 11.42 6.07
C LEU A 110 -13.95 12.41 5.28
N PHE A 111 -12.64 12.26 5.39
CA PHE A 111 -11.66 12.81 4.49
C PHE A 111 -11.39 11.76 3.41
N TRP A 112 -11.94 11.96 2.24
CA TRP A 112 -11.84 11.01 1.14
C TRP A 112 -10.51 11.10 0.42
N SER A 113 -9.78 10.00 0.40
CA SER A 113 -8.61 9.81 -0.44
C SER A 113 -8.92 8.78 -1.53
N THR A 114 -8.64 9.10 -2.79
CA THR A 114 -8.93 8.23 -3.93
C THR A 114 -7.90 8.38 -5.04
N ARG A 115 -8.14 7.73 -6.18
CA ARG A 115 -7.27 7.77 -7.36
C ARG A 115 -7.84 8.69 -8.43
N GLY A 116 -6.97 9.27 -9.26
CA GLY A 116 -7.35 10.24 -10.29
C GLY A 116 -7.84 9.62 -11.60
N THR A 117 -7.69 8.31 -11.75
CA THR A 117 -8.13 7.54 -12.93
C THR A 117 -8.77 6.22 -12.51
N PRO A 118 -9.70 5.65 -13.30
CA PRO A 118 -10.43 4.45 -12.92
C PRO A 118 -9.53 3.21 -12.92
N GLY A 119 -9.65 2.39 -11.87
CA GLY A 119 -9.06 1.06 -11.79
C GLY A 119 -7.54 1.01 -11.98
N ASN A 120 -7.08 -0.02 -12.66
CA ASN A 120 -5.68 -0.20 -13.04
C ASN A 120 -5.36 0.34 -14.44
N ALA A 121 -6.20 1.22 -14.98
CA ALA A 121 -5.93 1.87 -16.26
C ALA A 121 -4.63 2.67 -16.19
N ALA A 122 -3.92 2.73 -17.32
CA ALA A 122 -2.82 3.67 -17.45
C ALA A 122 -3.35 5.08 -17.16
N PRO A 123 -2.64 5.91 -16.39
CA PRO A 123 -3.09 7.25 -16.09
C PRO A 123 -3.03 8.11 -17.37
N GLU A 124 -4.20 8.54 -17.84
CA GLU A 124 -4.34 9.39 -19.02
C GLU A 124 -5.13 10.65 -18.66
N ALA A 125 -4.70 11.81 -19.18
CA ALA A 125 -5.29 13.11 -18.88
C ALA A 125 -6.81 13.14 -19.17
N GLY A 126 -7.25 12.53 -20.27
CA GLY A 126 -8.67 12.46 -20.67
C GLY A 126 -9.57 11.67 -19.72
N LEU A 127 -9.00 10.83 -18.86
CA LEU A 127 -9.74 10.01 -17.88
C LEU A 127 -9.97 10.74 -16.54
N VAL A 128 -9.18 11.76 -16.22
CA VAL A 128 -9.20 12.42 -14.90
C VAL A 128 -10.54 13.07 -14.63
N LYS A 129 -10.97 14.00 -15.48
CA LYS A 129 -12.23 14.74 -15.26
C LYS A 129 -13.46 13.83 -15.23
N PRO A 130 -13.70 12.93 -16.19
CA PRO A 130 -14.87 12.02 -16.15
C PRO A 130 -14.87 11.13 -14.90
N HIS A 131 -13.70 10.70 -14.43
CA HIS A 131 -13.59 9.90 -13.22
C HIS A 131 -13.97 10.72 -11.97
N ILE A 132 -13.44 11.95 -11.83
CA ILE A 132 -13.80 12.86 -10.74
C ILE A 132 -15.30 13.17 -10.76
N ASP A 133 -15.91 13.44 -11.91
CA ASP A 133 -17.36 13.68 -12.05
C ASP A 133 -18.16 12.47 -11.53
N SER A 134 -17.75 11.26 -11.91
CA SER A 134 -18.35 10.01 -11.45
C SER A 134 -18.21 9.83 -9.93
N LEU A 135 -17.03 10.10 -9.38
CA LEU A 135 -16.77 9.98 -7.94
C LEU A 135 -17.63 10.96 -7.13
N LEU A 136 -17.68 12.23 -7.49
CA LEU A 136 -18.49 13.24 -6.82
C LEU A 136 -19.97 12.84 -6.76
N THR A 137 -20.50 12.34 -7.87
CA THR A 137 -21.90 11.85 -7.96
C THR A 137 -22.15 10.67 -7.03
N ARG A 138 -21.26 9.69 -7.03
CA ARG A 138 -21.41 8.45 -6.24
C ARG A 138 -21.16 8.66 -4.74
N LEU A 139 -20.16 9.47 -4.40
CA LEU A 139 -19.82 9.83 -3.01
C LEU A 139 -20.87 10.76 -2.39
N LYS A 140 -21.65 11.47 -3.20
CA LYS A 140 -22.63 12.48 -2.75
C LYS A 140 -21.96 13.57 -1.90
N VAL A 141 -20.79 14.01 -2.31
CA VAL A 141 -20.02 15.09 -1.68
C VAL A 141 -19.77 16.24 -2.67
N PRO A 142 -19.66 17.47 -2.21
CA PRO A 142 -19.44 18.62 -3.10
C PRO A 142 -18.01 18.67 -3.66
N ARG A 143 -17.06 17.98 -3.02
CA ARG A 143 -15.65 17.93 -3.42
C ARG A 143 -14.96 16.72 -2.80
N ILE A 144 -13.92 16.22 -3.44
CA ILE A 144 -13.05 15.15 -2.92
C ILE A 144 -11.88 15.78 -2.17
N ASP A 145 -11.50 15.20 -1.03
CA ASP A 145 -10.44 15.78 -0.22
C ASP A 145 -9.06 15.55 -0.84
N LEU A 146 -8.70 14.31 -1.18
CA LEU A 146 -7.40 13.98 -1.75
C LEU A 146 -7.56 13.05 -2.95
N VAL A 147 -6.94 13.45 -4.06
CA VAL A 147 -6.83 12.60 -5.25
C VAL A 147 -5.35 12.38 -5.57
N MET A 148 -4.97 11.11 -5.68
CA MET A 148 -3.59 10.72 -6.00
C MET A 148 -3.52 10.03 -7.36
N LEU A 149 -2.52 10.38 -8.15
CA LEU A 149 -2.14 9.68 -9.38
C LEU A 149 -1.00 8.68 -9.09
N PRO A 150 -0.85 7.62 -9.88
CA PRO A 150 0.39 6.87 -9.88
C PRO A 150 1.58 7.79 -10.18
N VAL A 151 2.72 7.56 -9.54
CA VAL A 151 3.94 8.36 -9.79
C VAL A 151 4.39 8.33 -11.24
N ALA A 152 3.96 7.32 -12.00
CA ALA A 152 4.23 7.18 -13.43
C ALA A 152 3.32 8.05 -14.34
N ALA A 153 2.39 8.82 -13.76
CA ALA A 153 1.56 9.73 -14.54
C ALA A 153 2.41 10.78 -15.26
N ASP A 154 2.07 11.06 -16.51
CA ASP A 154 2.73 12.08 -17.30
C ASP A 154 2.33 13.52 -16.87
N ALA A 155 3.04 14.49 -17.40
CA ALA A 155 2.80 15.90 -17.09
C ALA A 155 1.38 16.36 -17.48
N ALA A 156 0.83 15.83 -18.56
CA ALA A 156 -0.54 16.18 -19.02
C ALA A 156 -1.59 15.66 -18.03
N THR A 157 -1.43 14.45 -17.52
CA THR A 157 -2.32 13.86 -16.52
C THR A 157 -2.24 14.60 -15.18
N ILE A 158 -1.03 14.98 -14.76
CA ILE A 158 -0.84 15.82 -13.56
C ILE A 158 -1.49 17.19 -13.75
N ALA A 159 -1.35 17.79 -14.94
CA ALA A 159 -2.00 19.07 -15.27
C ALA A 159 -3.53 18.97 -15.20
N ALA A 160 -4.13 17.92 -15.75
CA ALA A 160 -5.57 17.68 -15.65
C ALA A 160 -6.05 17.57 -14.19
N LEU A 161 -5.29 16.94 -13.32
CA LEU A 161 -5.63 16.89 -11.90
C LEU A 161 -5.47 18.25 -11.21
N LYS A 162 -4.48 19.05 -11.59
CA LYS A 162 -4.32 20.44 -11.09
C LYS A 162 -5.50 21.32 -11.50
N ASP A 163 -6.07 21.11 -12.68
CA ASP A 163 -7.26 21.82 -13.13
C ASP A 163 -8.50 21.46 -12.28
N GLU A 164 -8.64 20.21 -11.86
CA GLU A 164 -9.71 19.79 -10.94
C GLU A 164 -9.57 20.46 -9.56
N LYS A 165 -8.33 20.60 -9.06
CA LYS A 165 -8.04 21.34 -7.83
C LYS A 165 -8.37 22.85 -8.00
N LYS A 166 -7.97 23.45 -9.11
CA LYS A 166 -8.28 24.85 -9.43
C LYS A 166 -9.78 25.10 -9.53
N ALA A 167 -10.52 24.14 -10.07
CA ALA A 167 -11.99 24.19 -10.15
C ALA A 167 -12.68 23.99 -8.78
N GLY A 168 -11.93 23.71 -7.70
CA GLY A 168 -12.47 23.49 -6.35
C GLY A 168 -13.14 22.14 -6.14
N ARG A 169 -13.05 21.22 -7.10
CA ARG A 169 -13.64 19.87 -7.03
C ARG A 169 -12.76 18.88 -6.27
N VAL A 170 -11.47 19.15 -6.21
CA VAL A 170 -10.48 18.42 -5.43
C VAL A 170 -9.75 19.40 -4.52
N ARG A 171 -9.58 19.05 -3.24
CA ARG A 171 -8.90 19.92 -2.27
C ARG A 171 -7.37 19.77 -2.30
N TYR A 172 -6.92 18.53 -2.27
CA TYR A 172 -5.51 18.17 -2.25
C TYR A 172 -5.21 17.19 -3.38
N ILE A 173 -4.05 17.34 -3.98
CA ILE A 173 -3.56 16.46 -5.03
C ILE A 173 -2.25 15.81 -4.65
N GLY A 174 -1.99 14.63 -5.16
CA GLY A 174 -0.75 13.93 -4.87
C GLY A 174 -0.39 12.87 -5.87
N VAL A 175 0.75 12.24 -5.63
CA VAL A 175 1.19 11.05 -6.36
C VAL A 175 1.47 9.91 -5.39
N GLN A 176 1.39 8.68 -5.88
CA GLN A 176 1.58 7.51 -5.04
C GLN A 176 2.36 6.40 -5.74
N THR A 177 3.09 5.63 -4.95
CA THR A 177 3.69 4.37 -5.36
C THR A 177 3.61 3.35 -4.22
N ILE A 178 3.48 2.08 -4.57
CA ILE A 178 3.54 0.95 -3.63
C ILE A 178 4.85 0.17 -3.77
N SER A 179 5.81 0.73 -4.48
CA SER A 179 7.12 0.15 -4.76
C SER A 179 8.15 1.27 -4.80
N VAL A 180 8.26 2.02 -3.69
CA VAL A 180 9.05 3.24 -3.61
C VAL A 180 10.52 3.02 -3.97
N SER A 181 11.10 1.88 -3.58
CA SER A 181 12.49 1.56 -3.90
C SER A 181 12.77 1.47 -5.41
N PHE A 182 11.77 1.11 -6.24
CA PHE A 182 11.90 1.06 -7.70
C PHE A 182 11.59 2.38 -8.38
N GLN A 183 10.73 3.18 -7.77
CA GLN A 183 10.23 4.40 -8.37
C GLN A 183 10.75 5.67 -7.67
N ALA A 184 11.78 5.54 -6.83
CA ALA A 184 12.32 6.65 -6.04
C ALA A 184 12.77 7.83 -6.90
N THR A 185 13.50 7.58 -7.98
CA THR A 185 13.98 8.65 -8.88
C THR A 185 12.81 9.44 -9.47
N GLN A 186 11.79 8.73 -9.91
CA GLN A 186 10.58 9.32 -10.49
C GLN A 186 9.79 10.11 -9.44
N LEU A 187 9.61 9.52 -8.25
CA LEU A 187 8.93 10.17 -7.13
C LEU A 187 9.64 11.45 -6.70
N LEU A 188 10.96 11.40 -6.53
CA LEU A 188 11.79 12.58 -6.19
C LEU A 188 11.71 13.66 -7.27
N GLY A 189 11.64 13.26 -8.54
CA GLY A 189 11.44 14.17 -9.67
C GLY A 189 10.10 14.93 -9.56
N VAL A 190 9.00 14.21 -9.34
CA VAL A 190 7.68 14.82 -9.15
C VAL A 190 7.66 15.71 -7.90
N MET A 191 8.20 15.25 -6.77
CA MET A 191 8.22 16.02 -5.52
C MET A 191 8.99 17.36 -5.65
N ARG A 192 10.01 17.41 -6.49
CA ARG A 192 10.81 18.64 -6.73
C ARG A 192 10.12 19.61 -7.68
N ASN A 193 9.46 19.09 -8.71
CA ASN A 193 9.04 19.87 -9.87
C ASN A 193 7.54 20.18 -9.89
N GLU A 194 6.71 19.42 -9.17
CA GLU A 194 5.25 19.58 -9.18
C GLU A 194 4.71 20.11 -7.84
N PRO A 195 3.70 21.00 -7.88
CA PRO A 195 3.09 21.56 -6.68
C PRO A 195 2.05 20.58 -6.10
N ILE A 196 2.50 19.44 -5.64
CA ILE A 196 1.65 18.42 -5.01
C ILE A 196 1.53 18.63 -3.50
N ASP A 197 0.40 18.24 -2.93
CA ASP A 197 0.13 18.34 -1.49
C ASP A 197 0.48 17.06 -0.73
N PHE A 198 0.44 15.89 -1.40
CA PHE A 198 0.67 14.58 -0.78
C PHE A 198 1.52 13.66 -1.63
N ILE A 199 2.23 12.78 -0.93
CA ILE A 199 2.75 11.54 -1.50
C ILE A 199 2.17 10.35 -0.75
N GLY A 200 1.94 9.24 -1.47
CA GLY A 200 1.60 7.94 -0.92
C GLY A 200 2.76 6.97 -1.12
N VAL A 201 3.30 6.38 -0.05
CA VAL A 201 4.48 5.49 -0.11
C VAL A 201 4.35 4.29 0.82
N ASP A 202 4.98 3.19 0.45
CA ASP A 202 5.17 2.03 1.31
C ASP A 202 6.26 2.31 2.35
N TYR A 203 5.92 2.13 3.63
CA TYR A 203 6.84 2.36 4.73
C TYR A 203 6.42 1.58 5.99
N ASP A 204 7.37 0.89 6.60
CA ASP A 204 7.20 0.16 7.85
C ASP A 204 8.54 0.00 8.59
N VAL A 205 8.51 -0.59 9.77
CA VAL A 205 9.70 -0.78 10.61
C VAL A 205 10.80 -1.65 9.97
N SER A 206 10.48 -2.45 8.97
CA SER A 206 11.43 -3.30 8.23
C SER A 206 11.77 -2.77 6.83
N ASN A 207 10.95 -1.85 6.30
CA ASN A 207 11.17 -1.15 5.04
C ASN A 207 11.31 0.35 5.30
N ARG A 208 12.52 0.79 5.51
CA ARG A 208 12.86 2.17 5.90
C ARG A 208 13.48 2.99 4.76
N PHE A 209 13.40 2.51 3.53
CA PHE A 209 14.01 3.14 2.36
C PHE A 209 13.67 4.63 2.20
N VAL A 210 12.47 5.04 2.62
CA VAL A 210 12.01 6.43 2.49
C VAL A 210 12.67 7.40 3.48
N GLU A 211 13.28 6.90 4.57
CA GLU A 211 13.80 7.74 5.66
C GLU A 211 14.99 8.62 5.22
N ASP A 212 15.82 8.14 4.29
CA ASP A 212 17.06 8.83 3.94
C ASP A 212 16.88 10.02 3.00
N THR A 213 15.89 9.99 2.12
CA THR A 213 15.74 11.01 1.06
C THR A 213 14.32 11.51 0.87
N ILE A 214 13.33 10.62 0.87
CA ILE A 214 11.95 10.97 0.52
C ILE A 214 11.26 11.72 1.66
N LEU A 215 11.35 11.23 2.88
CA LEU A 215 10.74 11.88 4.04
C LEU A 215 11.38 13.25 4.36
N PRO A 216 12.71 13.42 4.31
CA PRO A 216 13.34 14.75 4.42
C PRO A 216 12.86 15.73 3.34
N LEU A 217 12.81 15.29 2.06
CA LEU A 217 12.31 16.14 0.98
C LEU A 217 10.82 16.50 1.15
N ALA A 218 10.00 15.56 1.65
CA ALA A 218 8.61 15.86 1.94
C ALA A 218 8.44 16.95 3.00
N GLN A 219 9.26 16.94 4.05
CA GLN A 219 9.27 18.00 5.07
C GLN A 219 9.72 19.34 4.50
N GLU A 220 10.82 19.36 3.74
CA GLU A 220 11.34 20.55 3.07
C GLU A 220 10.29 21.19 2.15
N ARG A 221 9.63 20.37 1.35
CA ARG A 221 8.64 20.81 0.35
C ARG A 221 7.23 20.99 0.92
N LYS A 222 7.02 20.79 2.23
CA LYS A 222 5.71 20.83 2.91
C LYS A 222 4.67 19.89 2.27
N ILE A 223 5.11 18.69 1.88
CA ILE A 223 4.28 17.64 1.29
C ILE A 223 3.83 16.69 2.40
N GLY A 224 2.52 16.44 2.50
CA GLY A 224 1.96 15.45 3.39
C GLY A 224 2.34 14.02 2.97
N VAL A 225 2.59 13.14 3.92
CA VAL A 225 2.95 11.75 3.66
C VAL A 225 1.85 10.82 4.15
N MET A 226 1.25 10.09 3.23
CA MET A 226 0.34 8.97 3.53
C MET A 226 1.11 7.66 3.39
N VAL A 227 1.23 6.94 4.50
CA VAL A 227 1.97 5.68 4.52
C VAL A 227 1.04 4.50 4.20
N PHE A 228 1.48 3.67 3.27
CA PHE A 228 0.86 2.41 2.89
C PHE A 228 1.61 1.23 3.51
N PHE A 229 0.91 0.12 3.73
CA PHE A 229 1.48 -1.14 4.18
C PHE A 229 2.31 -1.08 5.47
N PRO A 230 1.84 -0.46 6.56
CA PRO A 230 2.59 -0.34 7.81
C PRO A 230 2.92 -1.69 8.46
N PHE A 231 2.34 -2.77 7.97
CA PHE A 231 2.53 -4.15 8.44
C PHE A 231 3.29 -5.03 7.43
N ASN A 232 3.89 -4.44 6.40
CA ASN A 232 4.62 -5.13 5.33
C ASN A 232 3.79 -6.22 4.63
N ASN A 233 2.55 -5.92 4.28
CA ASN A 233 1.70 -6.83 3.51
C ASN A 233 1.43 -6.29 2.10
N ALA A 234 2.48 -5.86 1.40
CA ALA A 234 2.43 -5.27 0.06
C ALA A 234 1.80 -6.16 -1.01
N SER A 235 1.56 -7.44 -0.73
CA SER A 235 0.84 -8.33 -1.66
C SER A 235 -0.63 -7.97 -1.86
N GLY A 236 -1.14 -6.93 -1.19
CA GLY A 236 -2.50 -6.39 -1.39
C GLY A 236 -3.64 -7.30 -0.96
N LEU A 237 -3.35 -8.51 -0.50
CA LEU A 237 -4.31 -9.58 -0.25
C LEU A 237 -4.24 -10.01 1.22
N SER A 238 -4.47 -9.06 2.12
CA SER A 238 -4.40 -9.33 3.57
C SER A 238 -5.33 -10.45 4.05
N CYS A 239 -6.35 -10.79 3.27
CA CYS A 239 -7.30 -11.85 3.60
C CYS A 239 -6.90 -13.25 3.06
N THR A 240 -6.01 -13.33 2.08
CA THR A 240 -5.62 -14.62 1.47
C THR A 240 -4.35 -15.22 2.06
N GLY A 241 -3.82 -14.58 3.10
CA GLY A 241 -2.55 -14.97 3.69
C GLY A 241 -1.35 -14.48 2.87
N GLY A 242 -0.39 -13.92 3.53
CA GLY A 242 0.86 -13.44 2.95
C GLY A 242 1.85 -13.25 4.06
N THR A 243 3.11 -13.15 3.71
CA THR A 243 4.14 -12.77 4.69
C THR A 243 3.93 -11.32 5.09
N SER A 244 3.83 -11.07 6.39
CA SER A 244 3.72 -9.74 6.97
C SER A 244 4.63 -9.64 8.19
N LEU A 245 4.74 -8.47 8.78
CA LEU A 245 5.44 -8.31 10.06
C LEU A 245 4.85 -9.20 11.15
N PHE A 246 3.54 -9.45 11.12
CA PHE A 246 2.89 -10.38 12.06
C PHE A 246 3.42 -11.81 11.95
N THR A 247 3.80 -12.27 10.77
CA THR A 247 4.43 -13.59 10.58
C THR A 247 5.81 -13.65 11.25
N ARG A 248 6.58 -12.55 11.24
CA ARG A 248 7.90 -12.48 11.88
C ARG A 248 7.83 -12.50 13.40
N VAL A 249 6.76 -11.95 13.96
CA VAL A 249 6.54 -11.86 15.41
C VAL A 249 5.55 -12.91 15.94
N ALA A 250 5.13 -13.86 15.10
CA ALA A 250 4.19 -14.91 15.48
C ALA A 250 4.66 -15.63 16.76
N ASN A 251 3.76 -15.79 17.71
CA ASN A 251 4.00 -16.42 19.00
C ASN A 251 5.02 -15.71 19.92
N LYS A 252 5.40 -14.46 19.59
CA LYS A 252 6.26 -13.64 20.47
C LYS A 252 5.40 -12.61 21.19
N PRO A 253 5.57 -12.42 22.50
CA PRO A 253 4.94 -11.32 23.20
C PRO A 253 5.52 -9.98 22.71
N VAL A 254 4.73 -8.92 22.83
CA VAL A 254 5.25 -7.56 22.67
C VAL A 254 6.27 -7.32 23.79
N PRO A 255 7.43 -6.71 23.52
CA PRO A 255 8.43 -6.45 24.55
C PRO A 255 7.87 -5.57 25.69
N GLU A 256 8.24 -5.85 26.93
CA GLU A 256 7.78 -5.07 28.09
C GLU A 256 8.05 -3.57 27.96
N TRP A 257 9.19 -3.20 27.37
CA TRP A 257 9.54 -1.80 27.12
C TRP A 257 8.63 -1.08 26.12
N ALA A 258 7.80 -1.80 25.37
CA ALA A 258 6.79 -1.17 24.52
C ALA A 258 5.73 -0.39 25.32
N ALA A 259 5.62 -0.65 26.63
CA ALA A 259 4.82 0.16 27.55
C ALA A 259 5.34 1.61 27.68
N GLU A 260 6.60 1.90 27.36
CA GLU A 260 7.17 3.25 27.36
C GLU A 260 6.42 4.19 26.41
N PHE A 261 5.87 3.63 25.32
CA PHE A 261 5.07 4.36 24.33
C PHE A 261 3.65 3.77 24.15
N ASP A 262 3.11 3.17 25.21
CA ASP A 262 1.72 2.69 25.29
C ASP A 262 1.34 1.63 24.23
N ALA A 263 2.27 0.85 23.71
CA ALA A 263 1.96 -0.24 22.78
C ALA A 263 1.73 -1.56 23.54
N LYS A 264 0.53 -2.10 23.41
CA LYS A 264 0.08 -3.36 24.06
C LYS A 264 0.09 -4.56 23.12
N THR A 265 0.10 -4.30 21.81
CA THR A 265 0.02 -5.30 20.75
C THR A 265 1.05 -4.99 19.66
N TRP A 266 1.34 -5.97 18.83
CA TRP A 266 2.21 -5.78 17.68
C TRP A 266 1.63 -4.81 16.64
N SER A 267 0.31 -4.76 16.47
CA SER A 267 -0.33 -3.78 15.60
C SER A 267 -0.05 -2.35 16.08
N GLN A 268 -0.23 -2.10 17.38
CA GLN A 268 0.08 -0.79 17.98
C GLN A 268 1.57 -0.47 17.89
N PHE A 269 2.44 -1.46 18.13
CA PHE A 269 3.89 -1.30 18.01
C PHE A 269 4.28 -0.82 16.59
N PHE A 270 3.84 -1.52 15.55
CA PHE A 270 4.15 -1.17 14.17
C PHE A 270 3.53 0.16 13.74
N THR A 271 2.26 0.39 14.09
CA THR A 271 1.58 1.65 13.78
C THR A 271 2.28 2.85 14.42
N LYS A 272 2.67 2.74 15.71
CA LYS A 272 3.37 3.80 16.43
C LYS A 272 4.75 4.09 15.87
N TYR A 273 5.47 3.05 15.38
CA TYR A 273 6.73 3.26 14.67
C TYR A 273 6.55 4.23 13.50
N VAL A 274 5.54 4.00 12.67
CA VAL A 274 5.26 4.83 11.49
C VAL A 274 4.76 6.21 11.88
N VAL A 275 3.75 6.28 12.76
CA VAL A 275 3.14 7.55 13.22
C VAL A 275 4.15 8.45 13.92
N SER A 276 5.17 7.90 14.59
CA SER A 276 6.16 8.68 15.31
C SER A 276 7.13 9.44 14.41
N HIS A 277 7.25 9.08 13.13
CA HIS A 277 8.11 9.83 12.22
C HIS A 277 7.50 11.23 11.93
N PRO A 278 8.25 12.33 12.12
CA PRO A 278 7.68 13.69 12.05
C PRO A 278 7.16 14.08 10.66
N ALA A 279 7.67 13.46 9.58
CA ALA A 279 7.20 13.71 8.21
C ALA A 279 5.87 13.00 7.90
N VAL A 280 5.46 12.00 8.69
CA VAL A 280 4.26 11.21 8.41
C VAL A 280 3.02 11.97 8.83
N THR A 281 2.09 12.18 7.90
CA THR A 281 0.80 12.82 8.16
C THR A 281 -0.25 11.76 8.54
N VAL A 282 -0.35 10.68 7.76
CA VAL A 282 -1.34 9.63 7.99
C VAL A 282 -0.72 8.26 7.71
N VAL A 283 -0.95 7.30 8.61
CA VAL A 283 -0.70 5.89 8.35
C VAL A 283 -2.02 5.20 8.00
N ARG A 284 -2.08 4.61 6.83
CA ARG A 284 -3.25 3.90 6.35
C ARG A 284 -3.18 2.43 6.77
N THR A 285 -4.03 2.04 7.72
CA THR A 285 -4.20 0.66 8.13
C THR A 285 -5.34 -0.01 7.37
N GLY A 286 -5.30 -1.33 7.23
CA GLY A 286 -6.35 -2.10 6.57
C GLY A 286 -6.72 -3.34 7.36
N THR A 287 -8.02 -3.63 7.46
CA THR A 287 -8.53 -4.85 8.10
C THR A 287 -9.97 -5.12 7.70
N THR A 288 -10.39 -6.38 7.78
CA THR A 288 -11.78 -6.83 7.61
C THR A 288 -12.42 -7.23 8.95
N LYS A 289 -11.74 -6.97 10.09
CA LYS A 289 -12.22 -7.37 11.42
C LYS A 289 -12.28 -6.19 12.35
N VAL A 290 -13.42 -6.00 13.02
CA VAL A 290 -13.63 -4.93 14.00
C VAL A 290 -12.57 -4.91 15.10
N ALA A 291 -12.23 -6.07 15.67
CA ALA A 291 -11.21 -6.16 16.71
C ALA A 291 -9.84 -5.64 16.26
N HIS A 292 -9.45 -5.93 14.99
CA HIS A 292 -8.22 -5.40 14.43
C HIS A 292 -8.30 -3.90 14.16
N MET A 293 -9.49 -3.35 13.81
CA MET A 293 -9.66 -1.91 13.63
C MET A 293 -9.46 -1.16 14.94
N VAL A 294 -10.09 -1.65 16.02
CA VAL A 294 -9.89 -1.12 17.38
C VAL A 294 -8.41 -1.12 17.77
N ASP A 295 -7.71 -2.20 17.47
CA ASP A 295 -6.29 -2.34 17.76
C ASP A 295 -5.42 -1.38 16.94
N ASN A 296 -5.69 -1.25 15.65
CA ASN A 296 -5.01 -0.30 14.76
C ASN A 296 -5.19 1.16 15.22
N ILE A 297 -6.41 1.53 15.63
CA ILE A 297 -6.72 2.84 16.22
C ILE A 297 -5.89 3.09 17.48
N GLY A 298 -5.70 2.07 18.33
CA GLY A 298 -4.84 2.15 19.52
C GLY A 298 -3.39 2.55 19.20
N GLY A 299 -2.91 2.23 18.00
CA GLY A 299 -1.62 2.69 17.50
C GLY A 299 -1.52 4.21 17.25
N GLY A 300 -2.66 4.89 17.12
CA GLY A 300 -2.75 6.35 16.99
C GLY A 300 -3.08 7.09 18.28
N ILE A 301 -3.01 6.45 19.44
CA ILE A 301 -3.38 7.02 20.72
C ILE A 301 -2.22 6.94 21.73
N GLY A 302 -2.09 7.94 22.60
CA GLY A 302 -1.10 7.97 23.67
C GLY A 302 0.28 8.39 23.23
N ARG A 303 1.32 7.94 23.97
CA ARG A 303 2.71 8.32 23.74
C ARG A 303 3.26 7.68 22.46
N LEU A 304 4.20 8.35 21.85
CA LEU A 304 4.93 7.86 20.68
C LEU A 304 6.39 7.55 21.04
N PRO A 305 7.02 6.57 20.36
CA PRO A 305 8.45 6.33 20.51
C PRO A 305 9.27 7.54 20.02
N ASN A 306 10.30 7.91 20.76
CA ASN A 306 11.31 8.85 20.32
C ASN A 306 12.31 8.18 19.36
N GLU A 307 13.30 8.92 18.86
CA GLU A 307 14.27 8.44 17.89
C GLU A 307 15.07 7.24 18.40
N ALA A 308 15.56 7.26 19.64
CA ALA A 308 16.29 6.15 20.23
C ALA A 308 15.42 4.89 20.36
N THR A 309 14.16 5.08 20.76
CA THR A 309 13.18 3.98 20.84
C THR A 309 12.84 3.44 19.45
N ARG A 310 12.68 4.31 18.45
CA ARG A 310 12.48 3.88 17.05
C ARG A 310 13.64 3.02 16.55
N LYS A 311 14.88 3.43 16.83
CA LYS A 311 16.07 2.64 16.49
C LYS A 311 16.02 1.26 17.15
N ARG A 312 15.72 1.19 18.45
CA ARG A 312 15.55 -0.06 19.19
C ARG A 312 14.44 -0.95 18.61
N MET A 313 13.33 -0.34 18.16
CA MET A 313 12.23 -1.06 17.47
C MET A 313 12.71 -1.68 16.16
N ALA A 314 13.46 -0.92 15.35
CA ALA A 314 14.01 -1.40 14.09
C ALA A 314 15.01 -2.54 14.29
N GLU A 315 15.96 -2.38 15.23
CA GLU A 315 16.96 -3.40 15.59
C GLU A 315 16.29 -4.72 16.04
N LEU A 316 15.23 -4.61 16.87
CA LEU A 316 14.46 -5.79 17.29
C LEU A 316 13.89 -6.53 16.07
N ILE A 317 13.23 -5.81 15.17
CA ILE A 317 12.60 -6.43 14.00
C ILE A 317 13.68 -6.97 13.04
N ASP A 318 14.78 -6.27 12.85
CA ASP A 318 15.88 -6.74 11.98
C ASP A 318 16.54 -8.02 12.52
N SER A 319 16.59 -8.21 13.85
CA SER A 319 17.11 -9.42 14.49
C SER A 319 16.22 -10.66 14.29
N LEU A 320 14.94 -10.47 13.92
CA LEU A 320 14.02 -11.58 13.71
C LEU A 320 14.22 -12.23 12.33
N PRO A 321 14.04 -13.57 12.23
CA PRO A 321 14.11 -14.24 10.95
C PRO A 321 13.19 -13.59 9.91
N LYS A 322 13.72 -13.36 8.73
CA LYS A 322 12.89 -12.98 7.58
C LYS A 322 12.14 -14.24 7.12
N PRO A 323 10.82 -14.16 6.87
CA PRO A 323 10.10 -15.31 6.35
C PRO A 323 10.74 -15.81 5.05
N ALA A 324 10.89 -17.10 4.93
CA ALA A 324 11.27 -17.71 3.66
C ALA A 324 10.12 -17.47 2.66
N GLY A 325 10.37 -16.70 1.60
CA GLY A 325 9.39 -16.37 0.58
C GLY A 325 8.68 -15.02 0.80
N ARG A 326 8.96 -14.09 -0.08
CA ARG A 326 8.60 -12.68 -0.13
C ARG A 326 9.19 -11.82 0.99
N ALA A 327 10.50 -11.54 0.86
CA ALA A 327 11.01 -10.21 1.22
C ALA A 327 10.10 -9.17 0.54
N GLY A 328 9.64 -8.18 1.27
CA GLY A 328 8.94 -7.04 0.71
C GLY A 328 9.75 -6.48 -0.46
N GLY A 329 9.12 -6.23 -1.57
CA GLY A 329 9.71 -5.85 -2.83
C GLY A 329 10.93 -6.67 -3.26
N PRO A 330 11.21 -6.86 -4.49
CA PRO A 330 12.45 -7.50 -4.89
C PRO A 330 13.60 -6.82 -4.10
N PRO A 331 14.60 -7.60 -3.63
CA PRO A 331 15.76 -7.02 -2.95
C PRO A 331 16.22 -5.82 -3.76
N PRO A 332 16.74 -4.74 -3.13
CA PRO A 332 17.35 -3.67 -3.87
C PRO A 332 18.23 -4.38 -4.89
N GLN A 333 17.89 -4.27 -6.17
CA GLN A 333 18.66 -4.95 -7.19
C GLN A 333 20.08 -4.51 -6.92
N ALA A 334 20.96 -5.48 -6.66
CA ALA A 334 22.39 -5.20 -6.54
C ALA A 334 22.71 -4.20 -7.63
N PRO A 335 23.44 -3.08 -7.36
CA PRO A 335 23.52 -1.95 -8.25
C PRO A 335 23.62 -2.49 -9.67
N GLN A 336 22.56 -2.30 -10.46
CA GLN A 336 22.56 -2.83 -11.82
C GLN A 336 23.73 -2.13 -12.45
N GLY A 337 24.70 -2.89 -12.93
CA GLY A 337 25.92 -2.35 -13.52
C GLY A 337 25.61 -1.18 -14.45
N PRO A 338 26.56 -0.32 -14.77
CA PRO A 338 26.32 0.84 -15.63
C PRO A 338 25.58 0.42 -16.89
N ALA A 339 24.71 1.30 -17.40
CA ALA A 339 24.07 1.05 -18.68
C ALA A 339 25.12 0.84 -19.73
N VAL A 340 25.01 -0.22 -20.55
CA VAL A 340 25.91 -0.52 -21.66
C VAL A 340 25.21 -0.16 -22.97
N VAL A 341 25.98 0.36 -23.93
CA VAL A 341 25.50 0.61 -25.28
C VAL A 341 25.81 -0.62 -26.11
N LEU A 342 24.77 -1.23 -26.68
CA LEU A 342 24.90 -2.39 -27.56
C LEU A 342 24.68 -1.98 -29.01
N SER A 343 25.36 -2.68 -29.92
CA SER A 343 25.16 -2.46 -31.35
C SER A 343 23.78 -2.93 -31.82
N ALA A 344 23.26 -2.36 -32.89
CA ALA A 344 22.01 -2.77 -33.51
C ALA A 344 21.98 -4.27 -33.82
N ALA A 345 23.10 -4.82 -34.31
CA ALA A 345 23.23 -6.24 -34.63
C ALA A 345 23.04 -7.16 -33.39
N ILE A 346 23.51 -6.72 -32.23
CA ILE A 346 23.28 -7.46 -30.96
C ILE A 346 21.82 -7.37 -30.56
N LEU A 347 21.21 -6.18 -30.62
CA LEU A 347 19.82 -5.97 -30.25
C LEU A 347 18.85 -6.73 -31.17
N ASP A 348 19.15 -6.82 -32.45
CA ASP A 348 18.35 -7.56 -33.44
C ASP A 348 18.24 -9.06 -33.12
N ARG A 349 19.23 -9.62 -32.43
CA ARG A 349 19.19 -11.04 -31.99
C ARG A 349 18.06 -11.33 -31.04
N TYR A 350 17.60 -10.34 -30.24
CA TYR A 350 16.59 -10.48 -29.20
C TYR A 350 15.18 -10.15 -29.67
N VAL A 351 15.03 -9.56 -30.86
CA VAL A 351 13.72 -9.25 -31.46
C VAL A 351 12.94 -10.53 -31.69
N GLY A 352 11.66 -10.53 -31.30
CA GLY A 352 10.77 -11.66 -31.49
C GLY A 352 9.72 -11.80 -30.38
N GLU A 353 8.91 -12.84 -30.50
CA GLU A 353 7.90 -13.20 -29.51
C GLU A 353 8.40 -14.35 -28.61
N TYR A 354 8.16 -14.20 -27.32
CA TYR A 354 8.55 -15.17 -26.29
C TYR A 354 7.33 -15.53 -25.44
N LYS A 355 7.20 -16.81 -25.07
CA LYS A 355 6.04 -17.31 -24.35
C LYS A 355 6.45 -18.19 -23.18
N ALA A 356 5.80 -17.97 -22.03
CA ALA A 356 5.90 -18.84 -20.87
C ALA A 356 4.91 -20.02 -20.96
N ALA A 357 5.18 -21.10 -20.23
CA ALA A 357 4.27 -22.22 -20.08
C ALA A 357 2.91 -21.80 -19.47
N SER A 358 2.89 -20.74 -18.68
CA SER A 358 1.67 -20.13 -18.11
C SER A 358 0.78 -19.40 -19.12
N GLY A 359 1.22 -19.28 -20.38
CA GLY A 359 0.54 -18.53 -21.42
C GLY A 359 0.93 -17.04 -21.50
N PHE A 360 1.72 -16.51 -20.56
CA PHE A 360 2.24 -15.14 -20.63
C PHE A 360 3.14 -14.98 -21.86
N THR A 361 3.03 -13.85 -22.55
CA THR A 361 3.84 -13.51 -23.72
C THR A 361 4.62 -12.21 -23.52
N ALA A 362 5.79 -12.10 -24.13
CA ALA A 362 6.58 -10.87 -24.22
C ALA A 362 7.06 -10.70 -25.65
N THR A 363 6.77 -9.57 -26.26
CA THR A 363 7.23 -9.25 -27.63
C THR A 363 8.32 -8.20 -27.54
N PHE A 364 9.46 -8.48 -28.16
CA PHE A 364 10.59 -7.56 -28.22
C PHE A 364 10.75 -7.01 -29.63
N ARG A 365 10.92 -5.70 -29.75
CA ARG A 365 11.28 -5.01 -30.97
C ARG A 365 12.42 -4.02 -30.75
N ARG A 366 13.15 -3.69 -31.80
CA ARG A 366 14.16 -2.66 -31.75
C ARG A 366 13.68 -1.39 -32.44
N ASP A 367 14.09 -0.27 -31.88
CA ASP A 367 13.98 1.03 -32.52
C ASP A 367 15.29 1.82 -32.27
N GLY A 368 16.00 2.11 -33.35
CA GLY A 368 17.31 2.70 -33.25
C GLY A 368 18.29 1.86 -32.41
N ALA A 369 18.86 2.42 -31.38
CA ALA A 369 19.78 1.77 -30.44
C ALA A 369 19.06 1.24 -29.17
N THR A 370 17.75 1.14 -29.18
CA THR A 370 16.95 0.75 -28.00
C THR A 370 16.11 -0.50 -28.29
N LEU A 371 16.18 -1.47 -27.38
CA LEU A 371 15.27 -2.62 -27.36
C LEU A 371 14.04 -2.27 -26.55
N PHE A 372 12.86 -2.56 -27.07
CA PHE A 372 11.57 -2.37 -26.43
C PHE A 372 10.95 -3.71 -26.10
N VAL A 373 10.18 -3.77 -25.00
CA VAL A 373 9.37 -4.93 -24.64
C VAL A 373 7.90 -4.55 -24.47
N LYS A 374 7.02 -5.39 -25.02
CA LYS A 374 5.59 -5.39 -24.75
C LYS A 374 5.21 -6.66 -24.02
N PRO A 375 5.07 -6.64 -22.68
CA PRO A 375 4.69 -7.80 -21.88
C PRO A 375 3.18 -8.01 -21.90
N GLY A 376 2.70 -9.09 -22.53
CA GLY A 376 1.27 -9.42 -22.62
C GLY A 376 0.43 -8.29 -23.19
N THR A 377 -0.57 -7.87 -22.43
CA THR A 377 -1.46 -6.73 -22.77
C THR A 377 -0.95 -5.39 -22.25
N ASN A 378 0.18 -5.37 -21.52
CA ASN A 378 0.74 -4.14 -20.97
C ASN A 378 1.30 -3.22 -22.06
N PRO A 379 1.38 -1.90 -21.80
CA PRO A 379 2.06 -0.97 -22.69
C PRO A 379 3.50 -1.36 -22.94
N GLU A 380 3.98 -1.05 -24.15
CA GLU A 380 5.37 -1.20 -24.50
C GLU A 380 6.26 -0.26 -23.68
N ALA A 381 7.49 -0.71 -23.35
CA ALA A 381 8.47 0.10 -22.66
C ALA A 381 9.89 -0.10 -23.22
N PRO A 382 10.72 0.96 -23.20
CA PRO A 382 12.13 0.84 -23.56
C PRO A 382 12.90 0.09 -22.48
N LEU A 383 13.82 -0.75 -22.90
CA LEU A 383 14.74 -1.50 -22.02
C LEU A 383 16.10 -0.83 -21.95
N THR A 384 16.71 -0.86 -20.77
CA THR A 384 18.11 -0.46 -20.58
C THR A 384 18.99 -1.70 -20.53
N ALA A 385 19.95 -1.82 -21.44
CA ALA A 385 20.93 -2.91 -21.41
C ALA A 385 21.88 -2.75 -20.20
N ARG A 386 22.08 -3.83 -19.46
CA ARG A 386 22.99 -3.94 -18.29
C ARG A 386 24.17 -4.84 -18.57
N SER A 387 24.02 -5.75 -19.52
CA SER A 387 25.06 -6.54 -20.16
C SER A 387 24.61 -6.87 -21.57
N GLU A 388 25.37 -7.68 -22.29
CA GLU A 388 24.98 -8.13 -23.64
C GLU A 388 23.62 -8.86 -23.59
N THR A 389 23.36 -9.67 -22.57
CA THR A 389 22.15 -10.50 -22.46
C THR A 389 21.12 -10.01 -21.44
N ARG A 390 21.45 -9.03 -20.59
CA ARG A 390 20.61 -8.60 -19.47
C ARG A 390 20.07 -7.19 -19.68
N PHE A 391 18.76 -7.06 -19.60
CA PHE A 391 18.02 -5.82 -19.87
C PHE A 391 17.05 -5.51 -18.74
N SER A 392 17.04 -4.27 -18.27
CA SER A 392 16.10 -3.81 -17.24
C SER A 392 14.96 -3.01 -17.86
N ASP A 393 13.73 -3.37 -17.47
CA ASP A 393 12.52 -2.59 -17.73
C ASP A 393 12.43 -1.47 -16.68
N PRO A 394 12.15 -0.20 -17.05
CA PRO A 394 11.99 0.89 -16.10
C PRO A 394 10.87 0.66 -15.05
N ARG A 395 9.97 -0.29 -15.31
CA ARG A 395 8.92 -0.71 -14.39
C ARG A 395 9.37 -1.74 -13.35
N GLY A 396 10.64 -2.19 -13.39
CA GLY A 396 11.27 -3.08 -12.41
C GLY A 396 11.66 -4.47 -12.88
N PRO A 397 10.96 -5.15 -13.82
CA PRO A 397 11.38 -6.43 -14.34
C PRO A 397 12.72 -6.40 -15.04
N VAL A 398 13.41 -7.53 -15.00
CA VAL A 398 14.67 -7.75 -15.76
C VAL A 398 14.47 -8.93 -16.68
N PHE A 399 14.93 -8.80 -17.91
CA PHE A 399 14.96 -9.87 -18.90
C PHE A 399 16.41 -10.30 -19.11
N GLU A 400 16.69 -11.58 -18.94
CA GLU A 400 17.98 -12.19 -19.21
C GLU A 400 17.83 -13.18 -20.34
N PHE A 401 18.38 -12.84 -21.52
CA PHE A 401 18.30 -13.71 -22.70
C PHE A 401 19.25 -14.88 -22.58
N GLN A 402 18.79 -16.05 -23.00
CA GLN A 402 19.53 -17.30 -23.00
C GLN A 402 20.03 -17.57 -24.40
N LEU A 403 21.31 -17.90 -24.50
CA LEU A 403 22.01 -18.21 -25.76
C LEU A 403 22.43 -19.68 -25.71
N ASP A 404 22.41 -20.33 -26.88
CA ASP A 404 23.04 -21.63 -27.07
C ASP A 404 24.55 -21.51 -27.28
N GLY A 405 25.23 -22.64 -27.45
CA GLY A 405 26.70 -22.70 -27.68
C GLY A 405 27.16 -22.04 -28.97
N GLN A 406 26.26 -21.65 -29.88
CA GLN A 406 26.51 -20.95 -31.12
C GLN A 406 26.11 -19.47 -31.06
N GLY A 407 25.66 -18.99 -29.88
CA GLY A 407 25.23 -17.62 -29.65
C GLY A 407 23.85 -17.28 -30.20
N LYS A 408 23.04 -18.26 -30.56
CA LYS A 408 21.63 -18.08 -30.94
C LYS A 408 20.74 -17.97 -29.71
N VAL A 409 19.80 -17.04 -29.74
CA VAL A 409 18.83 -16.83 -28.64
C VAL A 409 17.81 -17.98 -28.62
N THR A 410 17.77 -18.70 -27.52
CA THR A 410 16.84 -19.82 -27.29
C THR A 410 15.62 -19.44 -26.45
N GLY A 411 15.76 -18.41 -25.62
CA GLY A 411 14.71 -17.95 -24.73
C GLY A 411 15.13 -16.75 -23.90
N ALA A 412 14.34 -16.43 -22.91
CA ALA A 412 14.66 -15.41 -21.91
C ALA A 412 14.12 -15.83 -20.54
N VAL A 413 14.74 -15.35 -19.49
CA VAL A 413 14.23 -15.43 -18.13
C VAL A 413 13.72 -14.05 -17.75
N LEU A 414 12.45 -13.96 -17.44
CA LEU A 414 11.85 -12.76 -16.81
C LEU A 414 12.04 -12.88 -15.30
N GLU A 415 12.78 -11.95 -14.73
CA GLU A 415 12.94 -11.80 -13.29
C GLU A 415 12.05 -10.65 -12.82
N GLN A 416 11.08 -10.97 -11.96
CA GLN A 416 10.19 -9.99 -11.34
C GLN A 416 10.14 -10.25 -9.83
N GLY A 417 10.91 -9.50 -9.09
CA GLY A 417 11.11 -9.77 -7.68
C GLY A 417 11.83 -11.09 -7.46
N THR A 418 11.23 -11.98 -6.70
CA THR A 418 11.74 -13.35 -6.47
C THR A 418 11.25 -14.35 -7.51
N GLN A 419 10.39 -13.94 -8.42
CA GLN A 419 9.87 -14.82 -9.47
C GLN A 419 10.81 -14.84 -10.66
N ARG A 420 11.11 -16.05 -11.12
CA ARG A 420 11.80 -16.29 -12.39
C ARG A 420 10.85 -17.06 -13.30
N ILE A 421 10.52 -16.47 -14.43
CA ILE A 421 9.61 -17.04 -15.42
C ILE A 421 10.42 -17.34 -16.67
N GLN A 422 10.47 -18.62 -17.02
CA GLN A 422 11.11 -19.06 -18.26
C GLN A 422 10.22 -18.69 -19.44
N LEU A 423 10.81 -18.06 -20.46
CA LEU A 423 10.17 -17.69 -21.71
C LEU A 423 10.90 -18.41 -22.84
N GLU A 424 10.18 -19.16 -23.64
CA GLU A 424 10.69 -19.81 -24.84
C GLU A 424 10.47 -18.89 -26.04
N ARG A 425 11.45 -18.81 -26.92
CA ARG A 425 11.32 -18.04 -28.16
C ARG A 425 10.41 -18.81 -29.12
N LYS A 426 9.41 -18.13 -29.69
CA LYS A 426 8.57 -18.69 -30.74
C LYS A 426 9.23 -18.72 -32.10
#